data_40875206a022f352a4f5bcdae43f28ee
#
_entry.id   40875206a022f352a4f5bcdae43f28ee
#
_cell.length_a   1.000
_cell.length_b   1.000
_cell.length_c   1.000
_cell.angle_alpha   90.00
_cell.angle_beta   90.00
_cell.angle_gamma   90.00
#
_symmetry.space_group_name_H-M   'P 1'
#
loop_
_entity.id
_entity.type
_entity.pdbx_description
1 polymer ?
#
loop_
_entity_poly.entity_id
_entity_poly.type
_entity_poly.pdbx_seq_one_letter_code
_entity_poly.pdbx_strand_id
1 'polypeptide(L)'
;MIITKTPFRMSFFGGGTDMEDYFRENSGAVLSTTFDKYCYVNVRHLPRFFDYSTELSYSKTERVTDVNDINHPAIREAMKMLNMHEIRLTYEADLP
;
A
#
# COMPACT_ATOMS: atom_id res chain seq x y z
N MET A 1 -3.14 1.22 -17.50
CA MET A 1 -3.32 1.93 -16.22
C MET A 1 -4.38 1.24 -15.40
N ILE A 2 -4.10 1.01 -14.14
CA ILE A 2 -5.03 0.38 -13.21
C ILE A 2 -5.30 1.36 -12.07
N ILE A 3 -6.58 1.60 -11.79
CA ILE A 3 -7.00 2.45 -10.68
C ILE A 3 -7.89 1.63 -9.75
N THR A 4 -7.54 1.59 -8.46
CA THR A 4 -8.37 0.94 -7.45
C THR A 4 -8.94 1.97 -6.49
N LYS A 5 -10.15 1.71 -6.00
CA LYS A 5 -10.83 2.52 -5.00
C LYS A 5 -11.26 1.57 -3.89
N THR A 6 -10.68 1.74 -2.71
CA THR A 6 -10.91 0.84 -1.58
C THR A 6 -11.45 1.62 -0.39
N PRO A 7 -12.58 1.24 0.20
CA PRO A 7 -13.12 1.93 1.36
C PRO A 7 -12.25 1.74 2.59
N PHE A 8 -12.18 2.76 3.41
CA PHE A 8 -11.56 2.64 4.73
C PHE A 8 -12.43 1.77 5.62
N ARG A 9 -11.79 1.12 6.57
CA ARG A 9 -12.43 0.28 7.58
C ARG A 9 -12.37 0.95 8.94
N MET A 10 -13.49 0.91 9.65
CA MET A 10 -13.55 1.32 11.05
C MET A 10 -13.65 0.05 11.91
N SER A 11 -12.68 -0.16 12.78
CA SER A 11 -12.70 -1.27 13.73
C SER A 11 -13.30 -0.81 15.04
N PHE A 12 -14.37 -1.47 15.49
CA PHE A 12 -14.98 -1.15 16.77
C PHE A 12 -14.20 -1.75 17.93
N PHE A 13 -13.73 -2.99 17.77
CA PHE A 13 -12.81 -3.62 18.72
C PHE A 13 -12.10 -4.79 18.04
N GLY A 14 -11.03 -5.27 18.66
CA GLY A 14 -10.30 -6.42 18.19
C GLY A 14 -9.14 -6.11 17.24
N GLY A 15 -8.93 -4.86 16.87
CA GLY A 15 -7.86 -4.47 15.95
C GLY A 15 -6.47 -4.85 16.44
N GLY A 16 -6.26 -4.85 17.76
CA GLY A 16 -4.98 -5.26 18.34
C GLY A 16 -4.65 -6.73 18.13
N THR A 17 -5.64 -7.57 17.82
CA THR A 17 -5.40 -9.00 17.54
C THR A 17 -4.75 -9.24 16.19
N ASP A 18 -4.65 -8.22 15.34
CA ASP A 18 -3.95 -8.31 14.06
C ASP A 18 -2.42 -8.23 14.24
N MET A 19 -1.95 -7.92 15.43
CA MET A 19 -0.51 -7.90 15.71
C MET A 19 0.03 -9.33 15.79
N GLU A 20 1.16 -9.57 15.14
CA GLU A 20 1.75 -10.90 15.02
C GLU A 20 2.04 -11.55 16.37
N ASP A 21 2.54 -10.76 17.32
CA ASP A 21 2.84 -11.27 18.66
C ASP A 21 1.59 -11.78 19.39
N TYR A 22 0.41 -11.26 19.04
CA TYR A 22 -0.84 -11.71 19.64
C TYR A 22 -1.42 -12.91 18.90
N PHE A 23 -1.59 -12.87 17.58
CA PHE A 23 -2.30 -13.93 16.87
C PHE A 23 -1.52 -15.24 16.75
N ARG A 24 -0.20 -15.23 16.93
CA ARG A 24 0.60 -16.46 16.97
C ARG A 24 0.31 -17.33 18.19
N GLU A 25 -0.04 -16.72 19.32
CA GLU A 25 -0.31 -17.43 20.58
C GLU A 25 -1.80 -17.50 20.90
N ASN A 26 -2.59 -16.58 20.37
CA ASN A 26 -4.01 -16.45 20.65
C ASN A 26 -4.78 -16.30 19.35
N SER A 27 -6.05 -16.66 19.36
CA SER A 27 -6.91 -16.38 18.21
C SER A 27 -7.18 -14.90 18.10
N GLY A 28 -7.13 -14.38 16.86
CA GLY A 28 -7.47 -12.99 16.58
C GLY A 28 -8.89 -12.87 16.04
N ALA A 29 -9.55 -11.76 16.38
CA ALA A 29 -10.86 -11.42 15.84
C ALA A 29 -11.05 -9.91 15.81
N VAL A 30 -11.75 -9.40 14.78
CA VAL A 30 -12.01 -7.97 14.59
C VAL A 30 -13.48 -7.78 14.25
N LEU A 31 -14.13 -6.83 14.92
CA LEU A 31 -15.43 -6.32 14.52
C LEU A 31 -15.23 -4.98 13.83
N SER A 32 -15.51 -4.92 12.51
CA SER A 32 -15.28 -3.71 11.73
C SER A 32 -16.37 -3.52 10.68
N THR A 33 -16.43 -2.32 10.14
CA THR A 33 -17.30 -1.99 9.01
C THR A 33 -16.56 -1.02 8.08
N THR A 34 -17.00 -0.95 6.83
CA THR A 34 -16.53 0.05 5.90
C THR A 34 -17.40 1.31 5.97
N PHE A 35 -16.89 2.42 5.47
CA PHE A 35 -17.61 3.69 5.39
C PHE A 35 -17.19 4.45 4.13
N ASP A 36 -17.84 5.57 3.85
CA ASP A 36 -17.72 6.27 2.57
C ASP A 36 -16.50 7.17 2.43
N LYS A 37 -15.38 6.76 3.01
CA LYS A 37 -14.06 7.35 2.78
C LYS A 37 -13.17 6.30 2.15
N TYR A 38 -12.36 6.71 1.18
CA TYR A 38 -11.67 5.77 0.32
C TYR A 38 -10.19 6.09 0.21
N CYS A 39 -9.40 5.06 -0.05
CA CYS A 39 -8.07 5.23 -0.57
C CYS A 39 -8.05 4.82 -2.05
N TYR A 40 -7.19 5.48 -2.81
CA TYR A 40 -7.07 5.29 -4.24
C TYR A 40 -5.63 4.93 -4.58
N VAL A 41 -5.46 3.89 -5.36
CA VAL A 41 -4.15 3.51 -5.87
C VAL A 41 -4.23 3.51 -7.39
N ASN A 42 -3.34 4.26 -8.02
CA ASN A 42 -3.20 4.34 -9.46
C ASN A 42 -1.84 3.77 -9.86
N VAL A 43 -1.84 2.76 -10.71
CA VAL A 43 -0.63 2.08 -11.18
C VAL A 43 -0.59 2.13 -12.70
N ARG A 44 0.55 2.55 -13.25
CA ARG A 44 0.78 2.51 -14.69
C ARG A 44 2.25 2.22 -14.99
N HIS A 45 2.53 1.81 -16.21
CA HIS A 45 3.91 1.62 -16.65
C HIS A 45 4.67 2.94 -16.64
N LEU A 46 5.91 2.88 -16.19
CA LEU A 46 6.82 4.01 -16.25
C LEU A 46 7.65 3.87 -17.53
N PRO A 47 7.63 4.88 -18.42
CA PRO A 47 8.45 4.84 -19.63
C PRO A 47 9.95 4.80 -19.28
N ARG A 48 10.73 4.07 -20.09
CA ARG A 48 12.17 3.90 -19.86
C ARG A 48 13.01 5.11 -20.28
N PHE A 49 12.41 6.29 -20.34
CA PHE A 49 13.12 7.53 -20.62
C PHE A 49 13.81 8.13 -19.39
N PHE A 50 13.51 7.61 -18.21
CA PHE A 50 13.97 8.15 -16.96
C PHE A 50 15.13 7.34 -16.39
N ASP A 51 15.94 7.97 -15.54
CA ASP A 51 17.08 7.33 -14.87
C ASP A 51 16.65 6.36 -13.77
N TYR A 52 15.38 6.38 -13.40
CA TYR A 52 14.81 5.50 -12.39
C TYR A 52 13.78 4.57 -13.02
N SER A 53 13.60 3.39 -12.45
CA SER A 53 12.68 2.38 -12.97
C SER A 53 11.33 2.34 -12.24
N THR A 54 11.23 2.95 -11.08
CA THR A 54 10.00 2.95 -10.28
C THR A 54 9.82 4.31 -9.60
N GLU A 55 8.61 4.84 -9.66
CA GLU A 55 8.25 6.07 -8.99
C GLU A 55 7.03 5.82 -8.10
N LEU A 56 7.13 6.23 -6.84
CA LEU A 56 6.05 6.18 -5.87
C LEU A 56 5.69 7.60 -5.44
N SER A 57 4.40 7.92 -5.45
CA SER A 57 3.90 9.20 -4.97
C SER A 57 2.82 8.95 -3.92
N TYR A 58 3.07 9.39 -2.69
CA TYR A 58 2.13 9.35 -1.57
C TYR A 58 2.28 10.67 -0.81
N SER A 59 2.51 10.71 0.49
CA SER A 59 2.88 11.96 1.18
C SER A 59 4.29 12.44 0.80
N LYS A 60 5.10 11.54 0.26
CA LYS A 60 6.43 11.81 -0.30
C LYS A 60 6.50 11.23 -1.71
N THR A 61 7.51 11.63 -2.46
CA THR A 61 7.79 11.03 -3.78
C THR A 61 9.11 10.29 -3.70
N GLU A 62 9.11 9.02 -4.08
CA GLU A 62 10.30 8.19 -4.14
C GLU A 62 10.54 7.76 -5.59
N ARG A 63 11.79 7.85 -6.02
CA ARG A 63 12.23 7.39 -7.35
C ARG A 63 13.42 6.46 -7.14
N VAL A 64 13.24 5.20 -7.50
CA VAL A 64 14.23 4.16 -7.25
C VAL A 64 14.47 3.32 -8.50
N THR A 65 15.65 2.70 -8.61
CA THR A 65 15.96 1.76 -9.66
C THR A 65 15.73 0.32 -9.22
N ASP A 66 15.77 0.04 -7.92
CA ASP A 66 15.53 -1.28 -7.35
C ASP A 66 14.38 -1.18 -6.33
N VAL A 67 13.43 -2.09 -6.40
CA VAL A 67 12.29 -2.14 -5.48
C VAL A 67 12.75 -2.25 -4.01
N ASN A 68 13.88 -2.91 -3.76
CA ASN A 68 14.44 -3.02 -2.41
C ASN A 68 14.85 -1.67 -1.79
N ASP A 69 15.04 -0.64 -2.60
CA ASP A 69 15.43 0.69 -2.15
C ASP A 69 14.23 1.54 -1.72
N ILE A 70 13.01 1.04 -1.86
CA ILE A 70 11.80 1.74 -1.46
C ILE A 70 11.75 1.86 0.06
N ASN A 71 11.55 3.08 0.57
CA ASN A 71 11.46 3.34 2.00
C ASN A 71 10.09 2.98 2.59
N HIS A 72 9.02 3.07 1.81
CA HIS A 72 7.67 2.73 2.29
C HIS A 72 7.54 1.21 2.42
N PRO A 73 7.48 0.65 3.64
CA PRO A 73 7.60 -0.80 3.81
C PRO A 73 6.43 -1.58 3.22
N ALA A 74 5.20 -1.10 3.38
CA ALA A 74 4.03 -1.80 2.87
C ALA A 74 4.03 -1.87 1.35
N ILE A 75 4.34 -0.78 0.67
CA ILE A 75 4.41 -0.73 -0.79
C ILE A 75 5.58 -1.58 -1.29
N ARG A 76 6.73 -1.49 -0.63
CA ARG A 76 7.91 -2.29 -0.99
C ARG A 76 7.60 -3.78 -0.96
N GLU A 77 7.02 -4.27 0.12
CA GLU A 77 6.74 -5.70 0.27
C GLU A 77 5.62 -6.15 -0.68
N ALA A 78 4.61 -5.33 -0.92
CA ALA A 78 3.55 -5.64 -1.88
C ALA A 78 4.11 -5.76 -3.30
N MET A 79 4.99 -4.86 -3.71
CA MET A 79 5.61 -4.91 -5.03
C MET A 79 6.51 -6.12 -5.19
N LYS A 80 7.25 -6.49 -4.15
CA LYS A 80 8.08 -7.71 -4.15
C LYS A 80 7.22 -8.97 -4.28
N MET A 81 6.12 -9.04 -3.54
CA MET A 81 5.20 -10.18 -3.58
C MET A 81 4.57 -10.34 -4.97
N LEU A 82 4.20 -9.25 -5.63
CA LEU A 82 3.56 -9.26 -6.94
C LEU A 82 4.55 -9.20 -8.11
N ASN A 83 5.85 -9.17 -7.81
CA ASN A 83 6.91 -9.04 -8.80
C ASN A 83 6.73 -7.83 -9.73
N MET A 84 6.35 -6.69 -9.14
CA MET A 84 6.11 -5.45 -9.88
C MET A 84 7.38 -4.61 -9.96
N HIS A 85 7.63 -4.04 -11.12
CA HIS A 85 8.74 -3.12 -11.36
C HIS A 85 8.45 -2.28 -12.60
N GLU A 86 9.22 -1.21 -12.81
CA GLU A 86 9.04 -0.30 -13.94
C GLU A 86 7.63 0.31 -13.95
N ILE A 87 7.13 0.72 -12.77
CA ILE A 87 5.81 1.30 -12.62
C ILE A 87 5.86 2.67 -11.97
N ARG A 88 4.81 3.44 -12.22
CA ARG A 88 4.51 4.66 -11.47
C ARG A 88 3.25 4.38 -10.64
N LEU A 89 3.39 4.48 -9.33
CA LEU A 89 2.30 4.24 -8.39
C LEU A 89 1.98 5.54 -7.65
N THR A 90 0.71 5.91 -7.66
CA THR A 90 0.22 7.06 -6.91
C THR A 90 -0.79 6.59 -5.88
N TYR A 91 -0.59 6.99 -4.64
CA TYR A 91 -1.49 6.69 -3.53
C TYR A 91 -2.11 7.97 -3.00
N GLU A 92 -3.44 8.01 -2.94
CA GLU A 92 -4.19 9.11 -2.38
C GLU A 92 -5.27 8.57 -1.45
N ALA A 93 -5.62 9.34 -0.43
CA ALA A 93 -6.62 8.92 0.54
C ALA A 93 -7.50 10.10 0.93
N ASP A 94 -8.78 9.82 1.20
CA ASP A 94 -9.73 10.82 1.70
C ASP A 94 -9.43 11.20 3.16
N LEU A 95 -8.70 10.35 3.89
CA LEU A 95 -8.29 10.57 5.27
C LEU A 95 -6.77 10.48 5.38
N PRO A 96 -6.15 11.24 6.31
CA PRO A 96 -4.71 11.18 6.52
C PRO A 96 -4.22 9.85 7.06
#